data_c90f21301d4d3b10c891b8ad7b0d9d3c
#
_entry.id   c90f21301d4d3b10c891b8ad7b0d9d3c
#
_cell.length_a   1.000
_cell.length_b   1.000
_cell.length_c   1.000
_cell.angle_alpha   90.00
_cell.angle_beta   90.00
_cell.angle_gamma   90.00
#
_symmetry.space_group_name_H-M   'P 1'
#
loop_
_entity.id
_entity.type
_entity.pdbx_description
1 polymer ?
#
loop_
_entity_poly.entity_id
_entity_poly.type
_entity_poly.pdbx_seq_one_letter_code
_entity_poly.pdbx_strand_id
1 'polypeptide(L)'
;MRKILLFFICMSCIKPNKTENNIHTDTKELEKYINLPVAIQKAEYEISKTKLGELSQDCSQIIEIHAVIKFSNQDYKAIFKSANKKYNFPLIVKKEDCRDWYPPYVKKYFVKESNELFKINSVVYEENNFLKENTKGNLIFFPVENNTICCIASICEK
;
A
#
# COMPACT_ATOMS: atom_id res chain seq x y z
N MET A 1 -0.44 2.66 -59.71
CA MET A 1 0.53 2.99 -58.61
C MET A 1 -0.25 3.50 -57.41
N ARG A 2 -0.43 2.67 -56.39
CA ARG A 2 -1.12 3.06 -55.12
C ARG A 2 -0.07 3.55 -54.14
N LYS A 3 -0.14 4.82 -53.76
CA LYS A 3 0.70 5.41 -52.73
C LYS A 3 0.13 4.99 -51.35
N ILE A 4 0.89 4.16 -50.61
CA ILE A 4 0.60 3.82 -49.22
C ILE A 4 1.16 4.92 -48.36
N LEU A 5 0.28 5.67 -47.69
CA LEU A 5 0.64 6.69 -46.73
C LEU A 5 0.85 5.99 -45.36
N LEU A 6 2.09 5.81 -44.96
CA LEU A 6 2.42 5.30 -43.63
C LEU A 6 2.23 6.47 -42.60
N PHE A 7 1.19 6.36 -41.79
CA PHE A 7 1.05 7.20 -40.63
C PHE A 7 1.99 6.67 -39.52
N PHE A 8 3.08 7.37 -39.27
CA PHE A 8 3.87 7.20 -38.06
C PHE A 8 3.11 7.87 -36.90
N ILE A 9 2.41 7.06 -36.09
CA ILE A 9 1.93 7.49 -34.79
C ILE A 9 3.14 7.55 -33.86
N CYS A 10 3.67 8.76 -33.63
CA CYS A 10 4.60 8.99 -32.53
C CYS A 10 3.82 8.75 -31.21
N MET A 11 3.95 7.54 -30.66
CA MET A 11 3.66 7.34 -29.26
C MET A 11 4.67 8.17 -28.47
N SER A 12 4.26 9.37 -28.07
CA SER A 12 4.94 10.14 -27.05
C SER A 12 4.99 9.27 -25.80
N CYS A 13 6.19 8.76 -25.50
CA CYS A 13 6.49 8.13 -24.22
C CYS A 13 6.23 9.20 -23.13
N ILE A 14 5.06 9.13 -22.52
CA ILE A 14 4.82 9.80 -21.25
C ILE A 14 5.74 9.11 -20.27
N LYS A 15 6.90 9.72 -20.00
CA LYS A 15 7.75 9.29 -18.89
C LYS A 15 6.91 9.42 -17.63
N PRO A 16 6.72 8.33 -16.86
CA PRO A 16 6.06 8.46 -15.57
C PRO A 16 6.90 9.46 -14.77
N ASN A 17 6.27 10.54 -14.31
CA ASN A 17 6.88 11.46 -13.38
C ASN A 17 7.39 10.62 -12.23
N LYS A 18 8.72 10.64 -12.01
CA LYS A 18 9.35 10.02 -10.87
C LYS A 18 8.83 10.76 -9.65
N THR A 19 7.80 10.20 -9.01
CA THR A 19 7.28 10.70 -7.75
C THR A 19 8.46 10.63 -6.78
N GLU A 20 8.92 11.76 -6.27
CA GLU A 20 9.87 11.76 -5.16
C GLU A 20 9.20 10.99 -4.03
N ASN A 21 9.79 9.87 -3.63
CA ASN A 21 9.31 9.06 -2.54
C ASN A 21 9.54 9.85 -1.24
N ASN A 22 8.58 10.68 -0.86
CA ASN A 22 8.58 11.37 0.42
C ASN A 22 8.21 10.37 1.50
N ILE A 23 9.22 9.80 2.16
CA ILE A 23 9.05 8.94 3.33
C ILE A 23 8.78 9.84 4.53
N HIS A 24 7.62 9.64 5.14
CA HIS A 24 7.19 10.37 6.32
C HIS A 24 7.44 9.54 7.58
N THR A 25 7.71 10.22 8.70
CA THR A 25 7.91 9.61 10.02
C THR A 25 6.93 10.17 11.08
N ASP A 26 6.25 11.27 10.77
CA ASP A 26 5.22 11.87 11.59
C ASP A 26 3.91 11.10 11.44
N THR A 27 3.29 10.67 12.52
CA THR A 27 2.06 9.86 12.48
C THR A 27 0.80 10.66 12.11
N LYS A 28 0.82 11.99 12.23
CA LYS A 28 -0.38 12.84 12.03
C LYS A 28 -1.01 12.72 10.65
N GLU A 29 -0.18 12.65 9.59
CA GLU A 29 -0.70 12.49 8.24
C GLU A 29 -1.26 11.07 8.04
N LEU A 30 -0.58 10.05 8.56
CA LEU A 30 -1.03 8.67 8.52
C LEU A 30 -2.38 8.50 9.25
N GLU A 31 -2.54 9.12 10.40
CA GLU A 31 -3.75 9.09 11.22
C GLU A 31 -4.97 9.77 10.57
N LYS A 32 -4.79 10.54 9.49
CA LYS A 32 -5.91 11.04 8.68
C LYS A 32 -6.63 9.93 7.92
N TYR A 33 -5.93 8.86 7.59
CA TYR A 33 -6.44 7.76 6.77
C TYR A 33 -6.63 6.46 7.54
N ILE A 34 -5.75 6.21 8.51
CA ILE A 34 -5.72 4.96 9.27
C ILE A 34 -6.00 5.25 10.74
N ASN A 35 -6.94 4.51 11.32
CA ASN A 35 -7.33 4.59 12.72
C ASN A 35 -7.05 3.25 13.41
N LEU A 36 -5.82 3.06 13.86
CA LEU A 36 -5.45 1.84 14.58
C LEU A 36 -6.01 1.86 16.00
N PRO A 37 -6.44 0.71 16.55
CA PRO A 37 -7.03 0.62 17.89
C PRO A 37 -5.99 0.74 19.03
N VAL A 38 -4.73 0.99 18.70
CA VAL A 38 -3.58 1.01 19.61
C VAL A 38 -2.61 2.13 19.25
N ALA A 39 -1.79 2.54 20.23
CA ALA A 39 -0.83 3.60 20.03
C ALA A 39 0.36 3.18 19.15
N ILE A 40 0.72 4.03 18.19
CA ILE A 40 1.90 3.87 17.34
C ILE A 40 3.13 4.39 18.08
N GLN A 41 4.19 3.57 18.19
CA GLN A 41 5.48 4.03 18.72
C GLN A 41 6.32 4.73 17.66
N LYS A 42 6.35 4.16 16.46
CA LYS A 42 7.09 4.69 15.32
C LYS A 42 6.40 4.25 14.02
N ALA A 43 6.34 5.13 13.06
CA ALA A 43 5.95 4.80 11.70
C ALA A 43 6.95 5.37 10.70
N GLU A 44 7.18 4.62 9.62
CA GLU A 44 7.80 5.08 8.38
C GLU A 44 6.81 4.75 7.27
N TYR A 45 6.44 5.73 6.45
CA TYR A 45 5.40 5.51 5.46
C TYR A 45 5.51 6.44 4.26
N GLU A 46 4.89 6.01 3.17
CA GLU A 46 4.70 6.74 1.92
C GLU A 46 3.21 6.82 1.62
N ILE A 47 2.75 7.97 1.18
CA ILE A 47 1.39 8.20 0.68
C ILE A 47 1.50 8.68 -0.75
N SER A 48 0.92 7.94 -1.68
CA SER A 48 0.79 8.34 -3.08
C SER A 48 -0.67 8.59 -3.43
N LYS A 49 -0.92 9.63 -4.26
CA LYS A 49 -2.26 10.05 -4.66
C LYS A 49 -2.33 10.06 -6.18
N THR A 50 -3.25 9.27 -6.72
CA THR A 50 -3.51 9.21 -8.15
C THR A 50 -4.90 9.75 -8.44
N LYS A 51 -4.98 10.89 -9.13
CA LYS A 51 -6.26 11.45 -9.59
C LYS A 51 -6.85 10.55 -10.66
N LEU A 52 -8.11 10.22 -10.51
CA LEU A 52 -8.89 9.54 -11.53
C LEU A 52 -9.54 10.59 -12.44
N GLY A 53 -9.64 10.28 -13.75
CA GLY A 53 -10.33 11.18 -14.68
C GLY A 53 -11.83 11.29 -14.41
N GLU A 54 -12.50 12.23 -15.08
CA GLU A 54 -13.94 12.55 -14.93
C GLU A 54 -14.90 11.36 -15.14
N LEU A 55 -14.41 10.23 -15.67
CA LEU A 55 -15.20 9.02 -15.92
C LEU A 55 -15.42 8.17 -14.66
N SER A 56 -14.77 8.46 -13.55
CA SER A 56 -14.95 7.73 -12.30
C SER A 56 -16.03 8.38 -11.44
N GLN A 57 -17.25 7.83 -11.47
CA GLN A 57 -18.39 8.35 -10.70
C GLN A 57 -18.26 8.14 -9.18
N ASP A 58 -17.48 7.15 -8.75
CA ASP A 58 -17.43 6.73 -7.35
C ASP A 58 -16.19 7.21 -6.59
N CYS A 59 -15.15 7.65 -7.30
CA CYS A 59 -13.85 7.92 -6.75
C CYS A 59 -13.14 9.04 -7.51
N SER A 60 -12.78 10.15 -6.85
CA SER A 60 -12.04 11.25 -7.46
C SER A 60 -10.54 10.98 -7.51
N GLN A 61 -10.03 10.28 -6.51
CA GLN A 61 -8.64 9.85 -6.45
C GLN A 61 -8.45 8.55 -5.67
N ILE A 62 -7.39 7.83 -6.02
CA ILE A 62 -6.89 6.68 -5.25
C ILE A 62 -5.72 7.16 -4.40
N ILE A 63 -5.78 6.83 -3.11
CA ILE A 63 -4.70 7.04 -2.16
C ILE A 63 -4.12 5.68 -1.82
N GLU A 64 -2.86 5.48 -2.11
CA GLU A 64 -2.12 4.29 -1.72
C GLU A 64 -1.20 4.64 -0.55
N ILE A 65 -1.23 3.82 0.49
CA ILE A 65 -0.41 3.97 1.69
C ILE A 65 0.41 2.71 1.88
N HIS A 66 1.71 2.90 1.99
CA HIS A 66 2.65 1.87 2.36
C HIS A 66 3.31 2.28 3.66
N ALA A 67 3.17 1.48 4.72
CA ALA A 67 3.66 1.83 6.04
C ALA A 67 4.37 0.66 6.74
N VAL A 68 5.41 0.99 7.48
CA VAL A 68 6.09 0.11 8.43
C VAL A 68 5.88 0.71 9.82
N ILE A 69 5.11 0.03 10.67
CA ILE A 69 4.60 0.57 11.92
C ILE A 69 5.06 -0.30 13.08
N LYS A 70 5.72 0.32 14.05
CA LYS A 70 6.21 -0.32 15.27
C LYS A 70 5.32 0.02 16.46
N PHE A 71 5.09 -0.97 17.33
CA PHE A 71 4.26 -0.89 18.53
C PHE A 71 5.01 -1.29 19.79
N SER A 72 4.41 -1.03 20.94
CA SER A 72 4.76 -1.71 22.18
C SER A 72 4.45 -3.22 22.06
N ASN A 73 5.04 -4.05 22.89
CA ASN A 73 4.75 -5.50 22.87
C ASN A 73 3.26 -5.80 23.18
N GLN A 74 2.65 -4.99 24.06
CA GLN A 74 1.23 -5.13 24.41
C GLN A 74 0.32 -4.73 23.24
N ASP A 75 0.57 -3.59 22.63
CA ASP A 75 -0.20 -3.05 21.51
C ASP A 75 -0.08 -3.93 20.27
N TYR A 76 1.13 -4.45 20.01
CA TYR A 76 1.37 -5.39 18.92
C TYR A 76 0.49 -6.64 18.99
N LYS A 77 0.35 -7.24 20.20
CA LYS A 77 -0.55 -8.37 20.41
C LYS A 77 -2.03 -7.99 20.26
N ALA A 78 -2.40 -6.79 20.67
CA ALA A 78 -3.78 -6.31 20.60
C ALA A 78 -4.25 -6.11 19.15
N ILE A 79 -3.39 -5.64 18.26
CA ILE A 79 -3.73 -5.42 16.84
C ILE A 79 -4.22 -6.70 16.15
N PHE A 80 -3.59 -7.84 16.42
CA PHE A 80 -4.00 -9.12 15.82
C PHE A 80 -5.28 -9.71 16.43
N LYS A 81 -5.63 -9.30 17.64
CA LYS A 81 -6.90 -9.71 18.27
C LYS A 81 -8.10 -8.96 17.68
N SER A 82 -7.89 -7.75 17.19
CA SER A 82 -8.92 -6.92 16.59
C SER A 82 -9.11 -7.17 15.08
N ALA A 83 -8.20 -7.91 14.44
CA ALA A 83 -8.29 -8.19 13.02
C ALA A 83 -9.40 -9.20 12.71
N ASN A 84 -10.32 -8.83 11.82
CA ASN A 84 -11.51 -9.62 11.50
C ASN A 84 -11.23 -10.74 10.49
N LYS A 85 -10.30 -10.54 9.56
CA LYS A 85 -10.04 -11.49 8.49
C LYS A 85 -8.57 -11.84 8.39
N LYS A 86 -8.30 -13.13 8.35
CA LYS A 86 -6.97 -13.71 8.18
C LYS A 86 -6.95 -14.52 6.88
N TYR A 87 -5.94 -14.27 6.05
CA TYR A 87 -5.71 -15.09 4.86
C TYR A 87 -4.89 -16.32 5.23
N ASN A 88 -5.43 -17.50 4.90
CA ASN A 88 -4.77 -18.78 5.13
C ASN A 88 -3.91 -19.24 3.94
N PHE A 89 -3.82 -18.43 2.90
CA PHE A 89 -3.02 -18.66 1.69
C PHE A 89 -2.12 -17.45 1.43
N PRO A 90 -1.01 -17.64 0.73
CA PRO A 90 -0.11 -16.54 0.38
C PRO A 90 -0.84 -15.49 -0.45
N LEU A 91 -0.69 -14.22 -0.07
CA LEU A 91 -1.22 -13.11 -0.84
C LEU A 91 -0.22 -12.72 -1.92
N ILE A 92 -0.70 -12.60 -3.15
CA ILE A 92 0.09 -12.11 -4.29
C ILE A 92 -0.16 -10.61 -4.41
N VAL A 93 0.91 -9.86 -4.50
CA VAL A 93 0.91 -8.40 -4.65
C VAL A 93 1.75 -8.00 -5.86
N LYS A 94 1.63 -6.78 -6.32
CA LYS A 94 2.43 -6.26 -7.41
C LYS A 94 3.86 -5.97 -6.94
N LYS A 95 4.78 -5.88 -7.88
CA LYS A 95 6.19 -5.56 -7.62
C LYS A 95 6.34 -4.21 -6.90
N GLU A 96 5.56 -3.22 -7.31
CA GLU A 96 5.56 -1.90 -6.73
C GLU A 96 5.12 -1.85 -5.26
N ASP A 97 4.40 -2.86 -4.76
CA ASP A 97 4.04 -2.98 -3.34
C ASP A 97 5.24 -3.33 -2.45
N CYS A 98 6.30 -3.89 -3.03
CA CYS A 98 7.59 -4.06 -2.37
C CYS A 98 8.44 -2.79 -2.58
N ARG A 99 8.23 -1.81 -1.74
CA ARG A 99 8.87 -0.49 -1.87
C ARG A 99 10.39 -0.55 -1.68
N ASP A 100 11.10 0.26 -2.46
CA ASP A 100 12.57 0.31 -2.39
C ASP A 100 13.10 0.80 -1.04
N TRP A 101 12.34 1.65 -0.36
CA TRP A 101 12.69 2.19 0.94
C TRP A 101 12.43 1.21 2.12
N TYR A 102 11.70 0.11 1.89
CA TYR A 102 11.49 -0.87 2.96
C TYR A 102 12.81 -1.38 3.50
N PRO A 103 12.96 -1.46 4.83
CA PRO A 103 14.14 -2.05 5.44
C PRO A 103 14.31 -3.53 5.03
N PRO A 104 15.54 -4.07 5.05
CA PRO A 104 15.79 -5.47 4.67
C PRO A 104 14.94 -6.49 5.44
N TYR A 105 14.67 -6.23 6.72
CA TYR A 105 13.84 -7.10 7.55
C TYR A 105 12.36 -7.12 7.15
N VAL A 106 11.87 -6.13 6.38
CA VAL A 106 10.54 -6.12 5.76
C VAL A 106 10.61 -6.76 4.38
N LYS A 107 11.59 -6.39 3.55
CA LYS A 107 11.73 -6.88 2.18
C LYS A 107 11.80 -8.40 2.08
N LYS A 108 12.39 -9.08 3.05
CA LYS A 108 12.50 -10.55 3.05
C LYS A 108 11.15 -11.29 3.04
N TYR A 109 10.07 -10.61 3.40
CA TYR A 109 8.72 -11.17 3.33
C TYR A 109 8.10 -11.10 1.94
N PHE A 110 8.68 -10.31 1.03
CA PHE A 110 8.26 -10.22 -0.36
C PHE A 110 9.11 -11.17 -1.21
N VAL A 111 8.57 -12.34 -1.49
CA VAL A 111 9.24 -13.37 -2.30
C VAL A 111 8.82 -13.21 -3.75
N LYS A 112 9.79 -13.08 -4.65
CA LYS A 112 9.54 -12.92 -6.08
C LYS A 112 8.86 -14.16 -6.66
N GLU A 113 7.70 -13.99 -7.28
CA GLU A 113 6.97 -15.04 -8.01
C GLU A 113 7.17 -14.88 -9.54
N SER A 114 7.21 -13.64 -10.03
CA SER A 114 7.47 -13.32 -11.44
C SER A 114 8.18 -11.96 -11.55
N ASN A 115 8.33 -11.43 -12.76
CA ASN A 115 8.91 -10.10 -12.96
C ASN A 115 8.04 -8.97 -12.40
N GLU A 116 6.73 -9.18 -12.34
CA GLU A 116 5.74 -8.16 -11.95
C GLU A 116 5.02 -8.49 -10.62
N LEU A 117 5.22 -9.71 -10.09
CA LEU A 117 4.47 -10.19 -8.94
C LEU A 117 5.39 -10.69 -7.83
N PHE A 118 4.99 -10.38 -6.60
CA PHE A 118 5.58 -10.89 -5.37
C PHE A 118 4.52 -11.60 -4.53
N LYS A 119 4.98 -12.56 -3.76
CA LYS A 119 4.21 -13.27 -2.76
C LYS A 119 4.61 -12.79 -1.37
N ILE A 120 3.63 -12.45 -0.54
CA ILE A 120 3.89 -12.15 0.87
C ILE A 120 4.06 -13.47 1.62
N ASN A 121 5.27 -13.74 2.09
CA ASN A 121 5.61 -14.93 2.88
C ASN A 121 5.39 -14.67 4.38
N SER A 122 4.16 -14.33 4.73
CA SER A 122 3.69 -14.09 6.09
C SER A 122 2.18 -14.33 6.17
N VAL A 123 1.66 -14.43 7.38
CA VAL A 123 0.21 -14.39 7.60
C VAL A 123 -0.28 -12.98 7.33
N VAL A 124 -1.20 -12.82 6.39
CA VAL A 124 -1.78 -11.52 6.04
C VAL A 124 -3.15 -11.38 6.68
N TYR A 125 -3.42 -10.21 7.22
CA TYR A 125 -4.69 -9.81 7.78
C TYR A 125 -5.31 -8.70 6.92
N GLU A 126 -6.62 -8.72 6.78
CA GLU A 126 -7.39 -7.63 6.21
C GLU A 126 -8.29 -7.05 7.30
N GLU A 127 -8.24 -5.73 7.49
CA GLU A 127 -9.05 -5.06 8.49
C GLU A 127 -9.43 -3.65 8.04
N ASN A 128 -10.55 -3.57 7.34
CA ASN A 128 -11.01 -2.31 6.77
C ASN A 128 -11.57 -1.34 7.82
N ASN A 129 -11.89 -1.83 9.04
CA ASN A 129 -12.28 -0.95 10.16
C ASN A 129 -11.12 -0.11 10.69
N PHE A 130 -9.88 -0.41 10.29
CA PHE A 130 -8.73 0.46 10.57
C PHE A 130 -8.64 1.65 9.63
N LEU A 131 -9.42 1.70 8.57
CA LEU A 131 -9.61 2.92 7.79
C LEU A 131 -10.52 3.90 8.53
N LYS A 132 -10.35 5.19 8.27
CA LYS A 132 -11.25 6.20 8.85
C LYS A 132 -12.69 5.97 8.42
N GLU A 133 -13.63 6.35 9.28
CA GLU A 133 -15.06 6.29 9.01
C GLU A 133 -15.40 6.96 7.66
N ASN A 134 -16.33 6.34 6.94
CA ASN A 134 -16.76 6.76 5.60
C ASN A 134 -15.70 6.66 4.50
N THR A 135 -14.58 6.00 4.77
CA THR A 135 -13.53 5.74 3.78
C THR A 135 -13.82 4.42 3.07
N LYS A 136 -13.87 4.44 1.74
CA LYS A 136 -13.96 3.21 0.94
C LYS A 136 -12.55 2.77 0.58
N GLY A 137 -12.23 1.51 0.85
CA GLY A 137 -10.89 1.00 0.53
C GLY A 137 -10.62 -0.35 1.16
N ASN A 138 -9.39 -0.81 0.95
CA ASN A 138 -8.87 -2.03 1.55
C ASN A 138 -7.60 -1.71 2.32
N LEU A 139 -7.46 -2.33 3.47
CA LEU A 139 -6.25 -2.30 4.27
C LEU A 139 -5.84 -3.72 4.61
N ILE A 140 -4.62 -4.07 4.21
CA ILE A 140 -3.98 -5.32 4.61
C ILE A 140 -2.75 -5.02 5.46
N PHE A 141 -2.44 -5.92 6.37
CA PHE A 141 -1.19 -5.85 7.12
C PHE A 141 -0.67 -7.25 7.45
N PHE A 142 0.62 -7.34 7.70
CA PHE A 142 1.25 -8.59 8.10
C PHE A 142 2.35 -8.34 9.11
N PRO A 143 2.57 -9.30 10.03
CA PRO A 143 3.64 -9.23 11.01
C PRO A 143 5.01 -9.29 10.32
N VAL A 144 5.90 -8.46 10.79
CA VAL A 144 7.34 -8.54 10.54
C VAL A 144 8.06 -8.65 11.89
N GLU A 145 9.35 -8.34 11.96
CA GLU A 145 10.13 -8.51 13.19
C GLU A 145 9.90 -7.37 14.21
N ASN A 146 10.28 -7.60 15.46
CA ASN A 146 10.43 -6.58 16.51
C ASN A 146 9.16 -5.75 16.80
N ASN A 147 8.01 -6.42 16.93
CA ASN A 147 6.71 -5.80 17.19
C ASN A 147 6.31 -4.77 16.10
N THR A 148 6.63 -5.10 14.88
CA THR A 148 6.37 -4.26 13.70
C THR A 148 5.42 -4.97 12.76
N ILE A 149 4.55 -4.20 12.10
CA ILE A 149 3.76 -4.66 10.96
C ILE A 149 4.18 -3.91 9.70
N CYS A 150 4.03 -4.54 8.55
CA CYS A 150 3.95 -3.87 7.27
C CYS A 150 2.48 -3.73 6.89
N CYS A 151 2.06 -2.54 6.50
CA CYS A 151 0.70 -2.19 6.16
C CYS A 151 0.64 -1.64 4.74
N ILE A 152 -0.33 -2.10 3.96
CA ILE A 152 -0.63 -1.62 2.61
C ILE A 152 -2.11 -1.28 2.56
N ALA A 153 -2.44 -0.05 2.21
CA ALA A 153 -3.82 0.38 2.04
C ALA A 153 -4.05 1.04 0.68
N SER A 154 -5.22 0.80 0.11
CA SER A 154 -5.72 1.47 -1.08
C SER A 154 -7.08 2.06 -0.77
N ILE A 155 -7.20 3.37 -0.88
CA ILE A 155 -8.34 4.17 -0.42
C ILE A 155 -8.91 4.94 -1.60
N CYS A 156 -10.21 4.88 -1.75
CA CYS A 156 -10.98 5.69 -2.69
C CYS A 156 -11.45 6.96 -1.98
N GLU A 157 -10.99 8.11 -2.40
CA GLU A 157 -11.49 9.41 -1.95
C GLU A 157 -12.47 9.98 -2.98
N LYS A 158 -13.60 10.51 -2.49
CA LYS A 158 -14.65 11.12 -3.33
C LYS A 158 -14.36 12.58 -3.62
#